data_8858672f5fd769c8abd51ab3f3554acc
#
_entry.id   8858672f5fd769c8abd51ab3f3554acc
#
_cell.length_a   1.000
_cell.length_b   1.000
_cell.length_c   1.000
_cell.angle_alpha   90.00
_cell.angle_beta   90.00
_cell.angle_gamma   90.00
#
_symmetry.space_group_name_H-M   'P 1'
#
loop_
_entity.id
_entity.type
_entity.pdbx_description
1 polymer ?
#
loop_
_entity_poly.entity_id
_entity_poly.type
_entity_poly.pdbx_seq_one_letter_code
_entity_poly.pdbx_strand_id
1 'polypeptide(L)'
;VTAAPRARSQIAVFAKRVRDFVRRQPHCVAPGTPVAEILAGMSAVDASSALVVDPQGRLIGILTERDIVRRVALRAGPETPVERIMTAPVKSIAADDLLFRAVGRMRRARLRHMPVIDAAGRPVGVLDLNEALAAAAARMVGQIDRLTQDASIDGLAEIKRAQAELAQDLLDDNIPAPEIQALVTDINLDIHRRLLAAATEEMRAEGWGDPPVPFTLLVMGSGGRGENFLFPDQDNGFILADYPDAEHGRIDAWFTALAERFTRGLDRVGFPFCKGGVMATNPLWRKTATQWRDQVWLWGERRSPVAVLFADIFMDFAPAWGDATAADTLRAEIGRMLTRFPALLRAMAEDETRRGVALGLFGALKVDGDAAHPGRTDLKLHGTLPLVGATRLYALRAGLRETGTVARLSALAALGRIDRDDADALTQAYGRVTFVLLRQQLADFHAGQTVGNHVDPAQLSRLEREELVEALKAIDRLRKRARADFTGAFW
;
A
#
# COMPACT_ATOMS: atom_id res chain seq x y z
N VAL A 1 -28.95 35.21 -5.57
CA VAL A 1 -29.21 33.78 -5.26
C VAL A 1 -28.12 33.37 -4.28
N THR A 2 -28.49 33.22 -3.01
CA THR A 2 -27.66 32.94 -1.85
C THR A 2 -27.12 31.50 -1.93
N ALA A 3 -25.80 31.33 -1.90
CA ALA A 3 -25.12 30.02 -1.77
C ALA A 3 -25.35 29.45 -0.35
N ALA A 4 -25.84 28.23 -0.27
CA ALA A 4 -26.10 27.51 0.97
C ALA A 4 -24.81 26.97 1.61
N PRO A 5 -24.75 26.80 2.95
CA PRO A 5 -23.53 26.41 3.67
C PRO A 5 -23.29 24.88 3.59
N ARG A 6 -22.39 24.44 2.72
CA ARG A 6 -21.99 23.03 2.57
C ARG A 6 -20.71 22.60 3.32
N ALA A 7 -20.05 23.48 4.06
CA ALA A 7 -18.67 23.27 4.52
C ALA A 7 -18.47 22.84 5.98
N ARG A 8 -19.49 22.44 6.76
CA ARG A 8 -19.33 22.18 8.21
C ARG A 8 -19.50 20.73 8.67
N SER A 9 -19.78 19.78 7.80
CA SER A 9 -20.11 18.39 8.21
C SER A 9 -18.93 17.38 8.13
N GLN A 10 -17.86 17.67 7.43
CA GLN A 10 -16.80 16.67 7.12
C GLN A 10 -15.62 16.67 8.10
N ILE A 11 -15.31 17.79 8.75
CA ILE A 11 -14.20 17.93 9.71
C ILE A 11 -14.43 17.13 11.02
N ALA A 12 -15.61 16.59 11.24
CA ALA A 12 -16.05 16.08 12.55
C ALA A 12 -15.42 14.74 12.99
N VAL A 13 -14.78 13.97 12.12
CA VAL A 13 -14.21 12.66 12.51
C VAL A 13 -12.80 12.80 13.08
N PHE A 14 -11.98 13.65 12.49
CA PHE A 14 -10.60 13.88 12.96
C PHE A 14 -10.52 14.86 14.14
N ALA A 15 -11.53 15.69 14.31
CA ALA A 15 -11.70 16.50 15.52
C ALA A 15 -12.17 15.70 16.74
N LYS A 16 -12.44 14.38 16.58
CA LYS A 16 -12.86 13.53 17.69
C LYS A 16 -11.70 13.23 18.63
N ARG A 17 -12.03 13.20 19.91
CA ARG A 17 -11.10 12.91 20.97
C ARG A 17 -10.94 11.41 21.13
N VAL A 18 -9.75 10.98 21.58
CA VAL A 18 -9.42 9.57 21.84
C VAL A 18 -10.47 8.92 22.77
N ARG A 19 -10.97 9.64 23.75
CA ARG A 19 -12.02 9.14 24.69
C ARG A 19 -13.29 8.65 23.98
N ASP A 20 -13.65 9.19 22.82
CA ASP A 20 -14.86 8.82 22.08
C ASP A 20 -14.75 7.42 21.46
N PHE A 21 -13.54 6.83 21.44
CA PHE A 21 -13.21 5.53 20.87
C PHE A 21 -12.77 4.49 21.90
N VAL A 22 -12.71 4.87 23.17
CA VAL A 22 -12.45 3.95 24.27
C VAL A 22 -13.77 3.26 24.66
N ARG A 23 -13.93 2.02 24.27
CA ARG A 23 -15.20 1.27 24.45
C ARG A 23 -15.22 0.35 25.66
N ARG A 24 -14.06 -0.01 26.22
CA ARG A 24 -13.96 -0.97 27.32
C ARG A 24 -13.17 -0.38 28.49
N GLN A 25 -13.58 -0.72 29.69
CA GLN A 25 -12.76 -0.42 30.88
C GLN A 25 -11.43 -1.20 30.79
N PRO A 26 -10.30 -0.57 31.14
CA PRO A 26 -9.01 -1.22 31.09
C PRO A 26 -8.91 -2.29 32.18
N HIS A 27 -8.36 -3.45 31.85
CA HIS A 27 -7.98 -4.44 32.85
C HIS A 27 -6.71 -3.96 33.58
N CYS A 28 -6.88 -3.44 34.81
CA CYS A 28 -5.80 -2.89 35.61
C CYS A 28 -5.38 -3.87 36.70
N VAL A 29 -4.05 -4.01 36.88
CA VAL A 29 -3.46 -4.88 37.91
C VAL A 29 -2.41 -4.11 38.71
N ALA A 30 -2.17 -4.53 39.95
CA ALA A 30 -1.13 -3.96 40.81
C ALA A 30 0.26 -4.56 40.48
N PRO A 31 1.35 -3.86 40.79
CA PRO A 31 2.67 -4.47 40.85
C PRO A 31 2.68 -5.70 41.78
N GLY A 32 3.47 -6.72 41.45
CA GLY A 32 3.52 -7.97 42.20
C GLY A 32 2.47 -9.01 41.78
N THR A 33 1.44 -8.65 41.00
CA THR A 33 0.43 -9.60 40.52
C THR A 33 1.07 -10.73 39.72
N PRO A 34 0.79 -12.04 40.07
CA PRO A 34 1.32 -13.16 39.31
C PRO A 34 0.77 -13.21 37.87
N VAL A 35 1.59 -13.68 36.96
CA VAL A 35 1.23 -13.82 35.54
C VAL A 35 -0.03 -14.67 35.34
N ALA A 36 -0.16 -15.77 36.10
CA ALA A 36 -1.32 -16.66 36.02
C ALA A 36 -2.65 -15.92 36.32
N GLU A 37 -2.65 -15.06 37.32
CA GLU A 37 -3.81 -14.26 37.72
C GLU A 37 -4.15 -13.22 36.62
N ILE A 38 -3.14 -12.59 36.05
CA ILE A 38 -3.33 -11.61 34.94
C ILE A 38 -3.93 -12.29 33.72
N LEU A 39 -3.41 -13.45 33.32
CA LEU A 39 -3.92 -14.20 32.18
C LEU A 39 -5.38 -14.65 32.39
N ALA A 40 -5.70 -15.12 33.60
CA ALA A 40 -7.07 -15.47 33.96
C ALA A 40 -8.00 -14.25 33.89
N GLY A 41 -7.55 -13.10 34.44
CA GLY A 41 -8.28 -11.84 34.39
C GLY A 41 -8.49 -11.32 32.97
N MET A 42 -7.44 -11.32 32.12
CA MET A 42 -7.54 -10.94 30.72
C MET A 42 -8.54 -11.82 29.96
N SER A 43 -8.49 -13.16 30.18
CA SER A 43 -9.40 -14.10 29.56
C SER A 43 -10.84 -13.89 30.00
N ALA A 44 -11.07 -13.62 31.29
CA ALA A 44 -12.42 -13.44 31.85
C ALA A 44 -13.16 -12.22 31.29
N VAL A 45 -12.43 -11.16 30.90
CA VAL A 45 -12.99 -9.91 30.33
C VAL A 45 -12.71 -9.73 28.83
N ASP A 46 -12.19 -10.75 28.16
CA ASP A 46 -11.82 -10.73 26.75
C ASP A 46 -10.90 -9.51 26.42
N ALA A 47 -9.89 -9.29 27.26
CA ALA A 47 -8.95 -8.20 27.12
C ALA A 47 -7.66 -8.67 26.45
N SER A 48 -7.20 -7.96 25.42
CA SER A 48 -5.93 -8.23 24.72
C SER A 48 -4.69 -7.61 25.40
N SER A 49 -4.91 -6.91 26.53
CA SER A 49 -3.82 -6.32 27.33
C SER A 49 -4.25 -6.06 28.77
N ALA A 50 -3.27 -6.09 29.70
CA ALA A 50 -3.41 -5.65 31.07
C ALA A 50 -2.53 -4.43 31.34
N LEU A 51 -3.06 -3.45 32.08
CA LEU A 51 -2.34 -2.23 32.47
C LEU A 51 -1.88 -2.34 33.91
N VAL A 52 -0.61 -2.06 34.15
CA VAL A 52 -0.04 -2.08 35.51
C VAL A 52 -0.10 -0.67 36.06
N VAL A 53 -0.72 -0.53 37.25
CA VAL A 53 -0.91 0.78 37.90
C VAL A 53 -0.25 0.81 39.27
N ASP A 54 0.32 1.97 39.64
CA ASP A 54 0.87 2.18 40.99
C ASP A 54 -0.23 2.31 42.04
N PRO A 55 0.10 2.36 43.36
CA PRO A 55 -0.87 2.52 44.44
C PRO A 55 -1.72 3.81 44.34
N GLN A 56 -1.29 4.79 43.55
CA GLN A 56 -2.01 6.02 43.25
C GLN A 56 -2.91 5.89 42.01
N GLY A 57 -2.94 4.70 41.37
CA GLY A 57 -3.72 4.40 40.19
C GLY A 57 -3.09 4.91 38.88
N ARG A 58 -1.84 5.36 38.88
CA ARG A 58 -1.16 5.88 37.67
C ARG A 58 -0.54 4.73 36.88
N LEU A 59 -0.58 4.87 35.56
CA LEU A 59 -0.05 3.88 34.61
C LEU A 59 1.50 3.80 34.70
N ILE A 60 2.02 2.58 34.98
CA ILE A 60 3.45 2.31 35.05
C ILE A 60 3.93 1.22 34.09
N GLY A 61 3.04 0.34 33.61
CA GLY A 61 3.39 -0.78 32.74
C GLY A 61 2.23 -1.25 31.87
N ILE A 62 2.54 -2.01 30.83
CA ILE A 62 1.56 -2.75 30.01
C ILE A 62 2.08 -4.15 29.72
N LEU A 63 1.18 -5.13 29.77
CA LEU A 63 1.38 -6.50 29.30
C LEU A 63 0.37 -6.79 28.19
N THR A 64 0.85 -7.20 27.01
CA THR A 64 0.01 -7.52 25.85
C THR A 64 0.07 -9.01 25.51
N GLU A 65 -0.89 -9.54 24.74
CA GLU A 65 -0.85 -10.91 24.19
C GLU A 65 0.48 -11.22 23.50
N ARG A 66 1.06 -10.24 22.82
CA ARG A 66 2.38 -10.38 22.17
C ARG A 66 3.52 -10.56 23.19
N ASP A 67 3.45 -9.87 24.32
CA ASP A 67 4.42 -10.05 25.42
C ASP A 67 4.24 -11.41 26.08
N ILE A 68 3.00 -11.89 26.22
CA ILE A 68 2.69 -13.21 26.73
C ILE A 68 3.34 -14.29 25.87
N VAL A 69 3.13 -14.26 24.56
CA VAL A 69 3.74 -15.22 23.63
C VAL A 69 5.28 -15.16 23.64
N ARG A 70 5.87 -13.96 23.70
CA ARG A 70 7.31 -13.77 23.56
C ARG A 70 8.10 -13.92 24.85
N ARG A 71 7.51 -13.55 25.99
CA ARG A 71 8.21 -13.45 27.26
C ARG A 71 7.72 -14.47 28.30
N VAL A 72 6.40 -14.76 28.32
CA VAL A 72 5.80 -15.66 29.29
C VAL A 72 5.93 -17.12 28.87
N ALA A 73 5.47 -17.46 27.68
CA ALA A 73 5.38 -18.84 27.19
C ALA A 73 6.73 -19.60 27.20
N LEU A 74 7.87 -18.89 27.15
CA LEU A 74 9.20 -19.50 27.05
C LEU A 74 10.12 -19.19 28.24
N ARG A 75 9.77 -18.28 29.15
CA ARG A 75 10.74 -17.75 30.14
C ARG A 75 10.17 -17.40 31.52
N ALA A 76 8.86 -17.42 31.72
CA ALA A 76 8.23 -17.02 32.97
C ALA A 76 7.33 -18.13 33.52
N GLY A 77 7.47 -18.45 34.81
CA GLY A 77 6.54 -19.34 35.52
C GLY A 77 5.24 -18.62 35.88
N PRO A 78 4.18 -19.35 36.25
CA PRO A 78 2.86 -18.80 36.59
C PRO A 78 2.91 -17.77 37.73
N GLU A 79 3.82 -17.92 38.69
CA GLU A 79 4.02 -17.05 39.86
C GLU A 79 4.94 -15.84 39.56
N THR A 80 5.39 -15.64 38.32
CA THR A 80 6.26 -14.53 37.99
C THR A 80 5.55 -13.19 38.15
N PRO A 81 6.07 -12.22 38.94
CA PRO A 81 5.47 -10.91 39.08
C PRO A 81 5.48 -10.12 37.75
N VAL A 82 4.43 -9.34 37.49
CA VAL A 82 4.21 -8.63 36.23
C VAL A 82 5.32 -7.68 35.86
N GLU A 83 6.01 -7.06 36.81
CA GLU A 83 7.10 -6.10 36.59
C GLU A 83 8.28 -6.71 35.84
N ARG A 84 8.48 -8.02 35.93
CA ARG A 84 9.57 -8.72 35.24
C ARG A 84 9.31 -8.94 33.75
N ILE A 85 8.04 -8.82 33.34
CA ILE A 85 7.61 -9.16 31.98
C ILE A 85 6.86 -8.03 31.28
N MET A 86 6.35 -7.02 32.00
CA MET A 86 5.67 -5.88 31.42
C MET A 86 6.59 -5.04 30.53
N THR A 87 6.00 -4.26 29.65
CA THR A 87 6.70 -3.19 28.93
C THR A 87 6.60 -1.90 29.73
N ALA A 88 7.75 -1.35 30.11
CA ALA A 88 7.91 -0.06 30.79
C ALA A 88 9.18 0.63 30.25
N PRO A 89 9.21 1.98 30.12
CA PRO A 89 8.10 2.91 30.28
C PRO A 89 7.03 2.76 29.18
N VAL A 90 5.76 3.03 29.54
CA VAL A 90 4.63 2.85 28.64
C VAL A 90 4.40 4.10 27.79
N LYS A 91 4.25 3.92 26.48
CA LYS A 91 3.76 4.98 25.59
C LYS A 91 2.24 5.05 25.71
N SER A 92 1.72 6.17 26.19
CA SER A 92 0.30 6.44 26.36
C SER A 92 -0.14 7.70 25.63
N ILE A 93 -1.45 7.95 25.58
CA ILE A 93 -2.04 9.14 25.01
C ILE A 93 -3.11 9.69 25.95
N ALA A 94 -3.28 11.02 25.95
CA ALA A 94 -4.34 11.65 26.75
C ALA A 94 -5.72 11.37 26.14
N ALA A 95 -6.73 11.18 27.01
CA ALA A 95 -8.11 10.97 26.58
C ALA A 95 -8.67 12.14 25.75
N ASP A 96 -8.15 13.34 25.98
CA ASP A 96 -8.54 14.57 25.29
C ASP A 96 -7.72 14.86 24.02
N ASP A 97 -6.70 14.07 23.71
CA ASP A 97 -5.98 14.18 22.46
C ASP A 97 -6.85 13.79 21.27
N LEU A 98 -6.47 14.27 20.10
CA LEU A 98 -7.19 13.97 18.87
C LEU A 98 -6.84 12.54 18.38
N LEU A 99 -7.85 11.82 17.90
CA LEU A 99 -7.70 10.43 17.46
C LEU A 99 -6.58 10.25 16.42
N PHE A 100 -6.46 11.15 15.46
CA PHE A 100 -5.42 11.07 14.43
C PHE A 100 -4.00 11.13 15.00
N ARG A 101 -3.77 11.91 16.08
CA ARG A 101 -2.48 11.94 16.77
C ARG A 101 -2.16 10.59 17.44
N ALA A 102 -3.18 9.97 18.02
CA ALA A 102 -3.05 8.64 18.61
C ALA A 102 -2.66 7.61 17.53
N VAL A 103 -3.41 7.54 16.44
CA VAL A 103 -3.15 6.63 15.31
C VAL A 103 -1.76 6.85 14.73
N GLY A 104 -1.36 8.11 14.48
CA GLY A 104 -0.03 8.43 13.99
C GLY A 104 1.10 8.03 14.95
N ARG A 105 0.90 8.16 16.29
CA ARG A 105 1.84 7.68 17.32
C ARG A 105 1.94 6.16 17.36
N MET A 106 0.80 5.48 17.30
CA MET A 106 0.74 4.00 17.33
C MET A 106 1.48 3.41 16.13
N ARG A 107 1.25 3.95 14.92
CA ARG A 107 1.92 3.50 13.71
C ARG A 107 3.43 3.72 13.74
N ARG A 108 3.88 4.94 14.06
CA ARG A 108 5.31 5.23 14.19
C ARG A 108 6.01 4.36 15.23
N ALA A 109 5.31 4.05 16.33
CA ALA A 109 5.84 3.21 17.38
C ALA A 109 5.59 1.70 17.18
N ARG A 110 4.91 1.29 16.08
CA ARG A 110 4.50 -0.09 15.77
C ARG A 110 3.70 -0.73 16.91
N LEU A 111 2.81 0.06 17.54
CA LEU A 111 1.97 -0.35 18.64
C LEU A 111 0.58 -0.72 18.10
N ARG A 112 0.06 -1.88 18.50
CA ARG A 112 -1.33 -2.27 18.28
C ARG A 112 -2.24 -1.69 19.36
N HIS A 113 -1.75 -1.67 20.62
CA HIS A 113 -2.49 -1.19 21.77
C HIS A 113 -1.78 0.01 22.39
N MET A 114 -2.52 1.08 22.68
CA MET A 114 -2.01 2.28 23.35
C MET A 114 -2.92 2.62 24.53
N PRO A 115 -2.42 2.59 25.77
CA PRO A 115 -3.17 3.06 26.92
C PRO A 115 -3.57 4.51 26.80
N VAL A 116 -4.82 4.77 27.17
CA VAL A 116 -5.41 6.13 27.23
C VAL A 116 -5.48 6.55 28.69
N ILE A 117 -4.94 7.72 29.00
CA ILE A 117 -4.86 8.24 30.36
C ILE A 117 -5.64 9.55 30.56
N ASP A 118 -6.12 9.79 31.77
CA ASP A 118 -6.67 11.06 32.19
C ASP A 118 -5.57 12.10 32.53
N ALA A 119 -5.96 13.30 32.91
CA ALA A 119 -5.04 14.36 33.31
C ALA A 119 -4.21 14.02 34.57
N ALA A 120 -4.64 13.06 35.39
CA ALA A 120 -3.93 12.56 36.56
C ALA A 120 -2.97 11.39 36.23
N GLY A 121 -2.90 10.97 34.96
CA GLY A 121 -2.09 9.84 34.51
C GLY A 121 -2.72 8.46 34.77
N ARG A 122 -3.98 8.40 35.13
CA ARG A 122 -4.71 7.15 35.41
C ARG A 122 -5.30 6.59 34.10
N PRO A 123 -5.23 5.28 33.87
CA PRO A 123 -5.80 4.66 32.69
C PRO A 123 -7.34 4.80 32.67
N VAL A 124 -7.88 5.28 31.54
CA VAL A 124 -9.32 5.33 31.27
C VAL A 124 -9.73 4.30 30.21
N GLY A 125 -8.75 3.68 29.53
CA GLY A 125 -8.99 2.62 28.55
C GLY A 125 -7.74 2.29 27.74
N VAL A 126 -7.94 1.46 26.72
CA VAL A 126 -6.92 1.10 25.73
C VAL A 126 -7.48 1.38 24.34
N LEU A 127 -6.72 2.07 23.52
CA LEU A 127 -7.02 2.28 22.12
C LEU A 127 -6.38 1.13 21.31
N ASP A 128 -7.20 0.35 20.58
CA ASP A 128 -6.71 -0.60 19.58
C ASP A 128 -6.59 0.09 18.23
N LEU A 129 -5.45 -0.08 17.56
CA LEU A 129 -5.18 0.58 16.28
C LEU A 129 -6.19 0.17 15.19
N ASN A 130 -6.55 -1.12 15.13
CA ASN A 130 -7.49 -1.60 14.12
C ASN A 130 -8.91 -1.11 14.40
N GLU A 131 -9.34 -1.07 15.68
CA GLU A 131 -10.63 -0.50 16.05
C GLU A 131 -10.68 1.01 15.79
N ALA A 132 -9.59 1.73 16.07
CA ALA A 132 -9.48 3.16 15.81
C ALA A 132 -9.53 3.46 14.30
N LEU A 133 -8.82 2.67 13.50
CA LEU A 133 -8.85 2.77 12.03
C LEU A 133 -10.21 2.35 11.47
N ALA A 134 -10.80 1.26 11.96
CA ALA A 134 -12.13 0.82 11.55
C ALA A 134 -13.21 1.85 11.91
N ALA A 135 -13.12 2.48 13.08
CA ALA A 135 -14.07 3.51 13.51
C ALA A 135 -13.86 4.86 12.77
N ALA A 136 -12.63 5.20 12.41
CA ALA A 136 -12.33 6.30 11.51
C ALA A 136 -12.82 5.98 10.08
N ALA A 137 -12.57 4.76 9.59
CA ALA A 137 -13.00 4.28 8.29
C ALA A 137 -14.52 4.02 8.22
N ALA A 138 -15.16 3.53 9.28
CA ALA A 138 -16.57 3.12 9.25
C ALA A 138 -17.56 4.26 8.95
N ARG A 139 -17.21 5.52 9.22
CA ARG A 139 -18.02 6.66 8.76
C ARG A 139 -17.72 7.05 7.32
N MET A 140 -16.48 6.93 6.89
CA MET A 140 -16.08 7.09 5.49
C MET A 140 -16.62 5.92 4.66
N VAL A 141 -16.48 4.70 5.15
CA VAL A 141 -17.10 3.50 4.60
C VAL A 141 -18.62 3.58 4.67
N GLY A 142 -19.25 4.14 5.69
CA GLY A 142 -20.70 4.33 5.75
C GLY A 142 -21.23 5.43 4.80
N GLN A 143 -20.42 6.35 4.35
CA GLN A 143 -20.72 7.25 3.21
C GLN A 143 -20.44 6.51 1.90
N ILE A 144 -19.35 5.79 1.82
CA ILE A 144 -19.02 4.90 0.72
C ILE A 144 -20.04 3.74 0.67
N ASP A 145 -20.44 3.08 1.77
CA ASP A 145 -21.46 2.03 1.79
C ASP A 145 -22.83 2.49 1.31
N ARG A 146 -23.22 3.72 1.56
CA ARG A 146 -24.46 4.28 0.95
C ARG A 146 -24.32 4.50 -0.56
N LEU A 147 -23.11 4.77 -1.05
CA LEU A 147 -22.78 4.79 -2.47
C LEU A 147 -22.50 3.37 -3.01
N THR A 148 -22.09 2.43 -2.17
CA THR A 148 -21.66 1.07 -2.56
C THR A 148 -22.78 0.04 -2.61
N GLN A 149 -24.02 0.36 -2.26
CA GLN A 149 -25.16 -0.51 -2.57
C GLN A 149 -25.49 -0.49 -4.07
N ASP A 150 -25.01 0.52 -4.81
CA ASP A 150 -25.14 0.58 -6.26
C ASP A 150 -23.89 -0.03 -6.93
N ALA A 151 -24.00 -1.30 -7.32
CA ALA A 151 -22.95 -1.99 -8.10
C ALA A 151 -22.99 -1.60 -9.60
N SER A 152 -23.79 -0.60 -9.98
CA SER A 152 -23.79 -0.06 -11.33
C SER A 152 -22.47 0.61 -11.68
N ILE A 153 -22.15 0.67 -12.96
CA ILE A 153 -20.96 1.36 -13.46
C ILE A 153 -20.97 2.84 -13.02
N ASP A 154 -22.14 3.48 -13.02
CA ASP A 154 -22.28 4.88 -12.63
C ASP A 154 -22.02 5.08 -11.13
N GLY A 155 -22.54 4.20 -10.27
CA GLY A 155 -22.26 4.21 -8.84
C GLY A 155 -20.76 3.98 -8.55
N LEU A 156 -20.11 3.05 -9.24
CA LEU A 156 -18.66 2.83 -9.11
C LEU A 156 -17.84 4.03 -9.62
N ALA A 157 -18.30 4.73 -10.67
CA ALA A 157 -17.66 5.96 -11.15
C ALA A 157 -17.82 7.13 -10.15
N GLU A 158 -18.93 7.20 -9.41
CA GLU A 158 -19.10 8.15 -8.33
C GLU A 158 -18.13 7.87 -7.16
N ILE A 159 -17.97 6.60 -6.79
CA ILE A 159 -16.96 6.19 -5.78
C ILE A 159 -15.57 6.62 -6.24
N LYS A 160 -15.24 6.38 -7.51
CA LYS A 160 -13.94 6.76 -8.08
C LYS A 160 -13.68 8.26 -8.03
N ARG A 161 -14.69 9.08 -8.29
CA ARG A 161 -14.59 10.54 -8.16
C ARG A 161 -14.48 10.99 -6.70
N ALA A 162 -15.25 10.39 -5.81
CA ALA A 162 -15.21 10.70 -4.38
C ALA A 162 -13.85 10.39 -3.72
N GLN A 163 -13.03 9.50 -4.32
CA GLN A 163 -11.66 9.25 -3.85
C GLN A 163 -10.78 10.51 -3.85
N ALA A 164 -10.99 11.44 -4.78
CA ALA A 164 -10.18 12.65 -4.83
C ALA A 164 -10.52 13.59 -3.65
N GLU A 165 -11.80 13.77 -3.33
CA GLU A 165 -12.21 14.55 -2.15
C GLU A 165 -11.70 13.91 -0.86
N LEU A 166 -11.82 12.57 -0.75
CA LEU A 166 -11.29 11.82 0.37
C LEU A 166 -9.77 12.01 0.52
N ALA A 167 -9.02 11.90 -0.58
CA ALA A 167 -7.58 12.08 -0.57
C ALA A 167 -7.18 13.51 -0.18
N GLN A 168 -7.98 14.52 -0.58
CA GLN A 168 -7.78 15.92 -0.16
C GLN A 168 -7.96 16.07 1.34
N ASP A 169 -9.10 15.60 1.90
CA ASP A 169 -9.37 15.66 3.32
C ASP A 169 -8.24 15.02 4.15
N LEU A 170 -7.78 13.84 3.72
CA LEU A 170 -6.69 13.13 4.39
C LEU A 170 -5.35 13.88 4.31
N LEU A 171 -5.08 14.52 3.17
CA LEU A 171 -3.86 15.29 2.96
C LEU A 171 -3.86 16.55 3.84
N ASP A 172 -4.99 17.23 3.94
CA ASP A 172 -5.20 18.41 4.80
C ASP A 172 -5.06 18.05 6.29
N ASP A 173 -5.45 16.83 6.66
CA ASP A 173 -5.24 16.26 7.99
C ASP A 173 -3.81 15.76 8.25
N ASN A 174 -2.88 16.04 7.34
CA ASN A 174 -1.47 15.63 7.41
C ASN A 174 -1.25 14.10 7.49
N ILE A 175 -2.17 13.31 6.90
CA ILE A 175 -1.94 11.87 6.73
C ILE A 175 -0.81 11.68 5.70
N PRO A 176 0.19 10.83 5.98
CA PRO A 176 1.28 10.60 5.05
C PRO A 176 0.79 10.12 3.67
N ALA A 177 1.25 10.75 2.61
CA ALA A 177 0.80 10.44 1.25
C ALA A 177 0.92 8.95 0.85
N PRO A 178 1.93 8.17 1.28
CA PRO A 178 1.94 6.72 1.03
C PRO A 178 0.79 5.95 1.70
N GLU A 179 0.25 6.45 2.81
CA GLU A 179 -0.91 5.85 3.47
C GLU A 179 -2.20 6.16 2.72
N ILE A 180 -2.29 7.38 2.16
CA ILE A 180 -3.40 7.75 1.26
C ILE A 180 -3.38 6.89 0.01
N GLN A 181 -2.20 6.64 -0.58
CA GLN A 181 -2.05 5.72 -1.72
C GLN A 181 -2.54 4.30 -1.40
N ALA A 182 -2.19 3.77 -0.22
CA ALA A 182 -2.64 2.45 0.21
C ALA A 182 -4.18 2.39 0.28
N LEU A 183 -4.81 3.38 0.90
CA LEU A 183 -6.28 3.47 0.98
C LEU A 183 -6.93 3.60 -0.40
N VAL A 184 -6.41 4.48 -1.25
CA VAL A 184 -6.88 4.64 -2.64
C VAL A 184 -6.75 3.32 -3.41
N THR A 185 -5.66 2.56 -3.18
CA THR A 185 -5.47 1.26 -3.81
C THR A 185 -6.49 0.24 -3.32
N ASP A 186 -6.77 0.19 -2.02
CA ASP A 186 -7.77 -0.74 -1.46
C ASP A 186 -9.17 -0.49 -2.05
N ILE A 187 -9.57 0.78 -2.18
CA ILE A 187 -10.84 1.16 -2.83
C ILE A 187 -10.81 0.76 -4.32
N ASN A 188 -9.70 0.99 -5.03
CA ASN A 188 -9.56 0.58 -6.42
C ASN A 188 -9.67 -0.94 -6.58
N LEU A 189 -9.06 -1.73 -5.69
CA LEU A 189 -9.19 -3.18 -5.69
C LEU A 189 -10.62 -3.65 -5.45
N ASP A 190 -11.38 -2.96 -4.61
CA ASP A 190 -12.79 -3.26 -4.39
C ASP A 190 -13.62 -2.98 -5.67
N ILE A 191 -13.37 -1.86 -6.34
CA ILE A 191 -13.98 -1.55 -7.65
C ILE A 191 -13.65 -2.66 -8.66
N HIS A 192 -12.40 -3.10 -8.74
CA HIS A 192 -12.01 -4.21 -9.63
C HIS A 192 -12.80 -5.49 -9.34
N ARG A 193 -12.95 -5.86 -8.06
CA ARG A 193 -13.71 -7.05 -7.64
C ARG A 193 -15.18 -6.96 -8.06
N ARG A 194 -15.82 -5.83 -7.83
CA ARG A 194 -17.23 -5.61 -8.17
C ARG A 194 -17.47 -5.63 -9.66
N LEU A 195 -16.62 -4.95 -10.44
CA LEU A 195 -16.73 -4.97 -11.90
C LEU A 195 -16.51 -6.36 -12.48
N LEU A 196 -15.56 -7.14 -11.94
CA LEU A 196 -15.33 -8.51 -12.39
C LEU A 196 -16.52 -9.40 -12.07
N ALA A 197 -17.10 -9.27 -10.88
CA ALA A 197 -18.31 -10.01 -10.48
C ALA A 197 -19.50 -9.64 -11.37
N ALA A 198 -19.72 -8.34 -11.62
CA ALA A 198 -20.79 -7.86 -12.49
C ALA A 198 -20.63 -8.37 -13.94
N ALA A 199 -19.40 -8.30 -14.49
CA ALA A 199 -19.12 -8.82 -15.83
C ALA A 199 -19.34 -10.34 -15.94
N THR A 200 -18.99 -11.09 -14.88
CA THR A 200 -19.24 -12.55 -14.83
C THR A 200 -20.74 -12.85 -14.79
N GLU A 201 -21.52 -12.09 -14.03
CA GLU A 201 -22.97 -12.27 -13.94
C GLU A 201 -23.68 -11.88 -15.25
N GLU A 202 -23.24 -10.80 -15.91
CA GLU A 202 -23.71 -10.40 -17.24
C GLU A 202 -23.49 -11.54 -18.25
N MET A 203 -22.28 -12.12 -18.27
CA MET A 203 -21.98 -13.26 -19.14
C MET A 203 -22.87 -14.47 -18.85
N ARG A 204 -23.12 -14.75 -17.57
CA ARG A 204 -24.03 -15.85 -17.18
C ARG A 204 -25.45 -15.61 -17.70
N ALA A 205 -25.95 -14.39 -17.54
CA ALA A 205 -27.28 -14.00 -18.03
C ALA A 205 -27.39 -14.07 -19.57
N GLU A 206 -26.30 -13.81 -20.29
CA GLU A 206 -26.19 -13.93 -21.75
C GLU A 206 -26.00 -15.37 -22.25
N GLY A 207 -25.94 -16.37 -21.37
CA GLY A 207 -25.82 -17.77 -21.73
C GLY A 207 -24.40 -18.31 -21.93
N TRP A 208 -23.35 -17.53 -21.54
CA TRP A 208 -21.98 -18.00 -21.57
C TRP A 208 -21.67 -19.03 -20.48
N GLY A 209 -22.54 -19.18 -19.48
CA GLY A 209 -22.35 -20.05 -18.32
C GLY A 209 -21.34 -19.53 -17.32
N ASP A 210 -20.99 -20.40 -16.36
CA ASP A 210 -19.97 -20.13 -15.36
C ASP A 210 -18.56 -20.13 -15.97
N PRO A 211 -17.56 -19.53 -15.26
CA PRO A 211 -16.17 -19.65 -15.67
C PRO A 211 -15.78 -21.10 -15.92
N PRO A 212 -15.29 -21.45 -17.12
CA PRO A 212 -15.02 -22.85 -17.50
C PRO A 212 -13.90 -23.50 -16.70
N VAL A 213 -13.02 -22.70 -16.11
CA VAL A 213 -11.96 -23.12 -15.19
C VAL A 213 -11.78 -22.07 -14.09
N PRO A 214 -11.28 -22.46 -12.90
CA PRO A 214 -10.88 -21.50 -11.86
C PRO A 214 -9.87 -20.50 -12.40
N PHE A 215 -9.94 -19.24 -11.91
CA PHE A 215 -9.01 -18.21 -12.30
C PHE A 215 -8.75 -17.20 -11.19
N THR A 216 -7.63 -16.50 -11.30
CA THR A 216 -7.22 -15.41 -10.39
C THR A 216 -7.00 -14.14 -11.21
N LEU A 217 -7.63 -13.04 -10.80
CA LEU A 217 -7.31 -11.70 -11.32
C LEU A 217 -6.05 -11.19 -10.62
N LEU A 218 -5.07 -10.81 -11.40
CA LEU A 218 -3.90 -10.05 -10.95
C LEU A 218 -4.08 -8.57 -11.26
N VAL A 219 -3.64 -7.72 -10.34
CA VAL A 219 -3.31 -6.32 -10.61
C VAL A 219 -1.81 -6.14 -10.51
N MET A 220 -1.25 -5.28 -11.35
CA MET A 220 0.20 -5.12 -11.50
C MET A 220 0.63 -3.66 -11.29
N GLY A 221 1.91 -3.39 -11.42
CA GLY A 221 2.44 -2.04 -11.31
C GLY A 221 2.13 -1.37 -9.97
N SER A 222 1.63 -0.15 -9.97
CA SER A 222 1.28 0.58 -8.73
C SER A 222 0.13 -0.07 -7.96
N GLY A 223 -0.82 -0.71 -8.65
CA GLY A 223 -1.91 -1.46 -8.02
C GLY A 223 -1.38 -2.68 -7.25
N GLY A 224 -0.46 -3.44 -7.84
CA GLY A 224 0.17 -4.60 -7.21
C GLY A 224 1.12 -4.23 -6.06
N ARG A 225 1.58 -2.99 -5.98
CA ARG A 225 2.39 -2.47 -4.87
C ARG A 225 1.58 -1.84 -3.74
N GLY A 226 0.26 -1.60 -3.91
CA GLY A 226 -0.52 -0.82 -2.95
C GLY A 226 -0.22 0.69 -3.02
N GLU A 227 0.20 1.21 -4.18
CA GLU A 227 0.76 2.55 -4.35
C GLU A 227 0.05 3.35 -5.45
N ASN A 228 -1.26 3.14 -5.64
CA ASN A 228 -2.02 3.87 -6.64
C ASN A 228 -2.08 5.36 -6.31
N PHE A 229 -1.91 6.17 -7.34
CA PHE A 229 -2.36 7.55 -7.37
C PHE A 229 -3.86 7.62 -7.74
N LEU A 230 -4.41 8.84 -7.88
CA LEU A 230 -5.87 9.04 -8.01
C LEU A 230 -6.48 8.34 -9.24
N PHE A 231 -5.84 8.46 -10.39
CA PHE A 231 -6.34 7.90 -11.66
C PHE A 231 -5.26 7.06 -12.35
N PRO A 232 -4.96 5.86 -11.79
CA PRO A 232 -4.01 4.97 -12.43
C PRO A 232 -4.61 4.40 -13.71
N ASP A 233 -3.76 4.10 -14.69
CA ASP A 233 -4.11 3.26 -15.82
C ASP A 233 -4.31 1.81 -15.38
N GLN A 234 -4.92 1.02 -16.25
CA GLN A 234 -5.17 -0.39 -16.01
C GLN A 234 -3.88 -1.19 -16.21
N ASP A 235 -3.48 -1.93 -15.18
CA ASP A 235 -2.46 -2.96 -15.29
C ASP A 235 -3.02 -4.25 -14.65
N ASN A 236 -3.54 -5.17 -15.48
CA ASN A 236 -4.20 -6.38 -14.98
C ASN A 236 -3.93 -7.61 -15.86
N GLY A 237 -4.15 -8.79 -15.28
CA GLY A 237 -4.00 -10.05 -15.98
C GLY A 237 -4.74 -11.18 -15.29
N PHE A 238 -4.85 -12.34 -15.97
CA PHE A 238 -5.46 -13.54 -15.41
C PHE A 238 -4.45 -14.68 -15.29
N ILE A 239 -4.49 -15.40 -14.16
CA ILE A 239 -3.96 -16.75 -14.04
C ILE A 239 -5.16 -17.70 -14.15
N LEU A 240 -5.15 -18.57 -15.14
CA LEU A 240 -6.15 -19.59 -15.34
C LEU A 240 -5.64 -20.92 -14.79
N ALA A 241 -6.51 -21.77 -14.24
CA ALA A 241 -6.13 -23.16 -14.01
C ALA A 241 -5.79 -23.83 -15.35
N ASP A 242 -4.87 -24.80 -15.33
CA ASP A 242 -4.50 -25.53 -16.53
C ASP A 242 -5.67 -26.36 -17.06
N TYR A 243 -5.78 -26.47 -18.38
CA TYR A 243 -6.84 -27.18 -19.08
C TYR A 243 -6.27 -27.88 -20.34
N PRO A 244 -6.97 -28.91 -20.88
CA PRO A 244 -6.53 -29.59 -22.09
C PRO A 244 -6.51 -28.66 -23.32
N ASP A 245 -5.49 -28.78 -24.16
CA ASP A 245 -5.33 -27.96 -25.38
C ASP A 245 -6.54 -28.03 -26.31
N ALA A 246 -7.22 -29.18 -26.37
CA ALA A 246 -8.45 -29.37 -27.17
C ALA A 246 -9.58 -28.39 -26.77
N GLU A 247 -9.58 -27.89 -25.53
CA GLU A 247 -10.58 -26.95 -25.03
C GLU A 247 -10.15 -25.48 -25.17
N HIS A 248 -8.93 -25.21 -25.63
CA HIS A 248 -8.34 -23.87 -25.66
C HIS A 248 -9.26 -22.85 -26.36
N GLY A 249 -9.76 -23.16 -27.55
CA GLY A 249 -10.59 -22.22 -28.30
C GLY A 249 -11.85 -21.76 -27.56
N ARG A 250 -12.54 -22.69 -26.87
CA ARG A 250 -13.73 -22.40 -26.08
C ARG A 250 -13.40 -21.60 -24.82
N ILE A 251 -12.37 -22.01 -24.10
CA ILE A 251 -11.98 -21.41 -22.81
C ILE A 251 -11.39 -20.02 -23.06
N ASP A 252 -10.50 -19.86 -24.03
CA ASP A 252 -9.91 -18.55 -24.35
C ASP A 252 -10.96 -17.56 -24.86
N ALA A 253 -11.94 -18.00 -25.66
CA ALA A 253 -13.06 -17.14 -26.08
C ALA A 253 -13.88 -16.63 -24.89
N TRP A 254 -14.15 -17.49 -23.91
CA TRP A 254 -14.87 -17.10 -22.69
C TRP A 254 -14.09 -16.04 -21.89
N PHE A 255 -12.81 -16.29 -21.62
CA PHE A 255 -11.99 -15.36 -20.86
C PHE A 255 -11.65 -14.07 -21.62
N THR A 256 -11.61 -14.11 -22.94
CA THR A 256 -11.50 -12.89 -23.78
C THR A 256 -12.76 -12.03 -23.63
N ALA A 257 -13.94 -12.63 -23.72
CA ALA A 257 -15.21 -11.94 -23.53
C ALA A 257 -15.34 -11.32 -22.12
N LEU A 258 -14.89 -12.03 -21.07
CA LEU A 258 -14.83 -11.49 -19.71
C LEU A 258 -13.85 -10.31 -19.62
N ALA A 259 -12.63 -10.48 -20.12
CA ALA A 259 -11.60 -9.45 -20.08
C ALA A 259 -12.05 -8.17 -20.78
N GLU A 260 -12.72 -8.26 -21.92
CA GLU A 260 -13.24 -7.11 -22.65
C GLU A 260 -14.33 -6.36 -21.87
N ARG A 261 -15.29 -7.06 -21.25
CA ARG A 261 -16.33 -6.44 -20.41
C ARG A 261 -15.70 -5.77 -19.19
N PHE A 262 -14.81 -6.47 -18.51
CA PHE A 262 -14.12 -6.00 -17.33
C PHE A 262 -13.28 -4.73 -17.62
N THR A 263 -12.44 -4.74 -18.65
CA THR A 263 -11.58 -3.59 -18.98
C THR A 263 -12.38 -2.40 -19.50
N ARG A 264 -13.45 -2.60 -20.29
CA ARG A 264 -14.39 -1.52 -20.66
C ARG A 264 -15.14 -0.96 -19.44
N GLY A 265 -15.51 -1.81 -18.50
CA GLY A 265 -16.10 -1.37 -17.23
C GLY A 265 -15.14 -0.50 -16.42
N LEU A 266 -13.88 -0.91 -16.30
CA LEU A 266 -12.83 -0.13 -15.64
C LEU A 266 -12.62 1.24 -16.31
N ASP A 267 -12.56 1.30 -17.62
CA ASP A 267 -12.40 2.55 -18.38
C ASP A 267 -13.58 3.51 -18.12
N ARG A 268 -14.80 3.02 -18.17
CA ARG A 268 -16.01 3.80 -17.86
C ARG A 268 -16.02 4.32 -16.41
N VAL A 269 -15.47 3.58 -15.47
CA VAL A 269 -15.37 4.00 -14.05
C VAL A 269 -14.28 5.06 -13.84
N GLY A 270 -13.29 5.13 -14.74
CA GLY A 270 -12.20 6.12 -14.64
C GLY A 270 -10.80 5.53 -14.46
N PHE A 271 -10.61 4.28 -14.91
CA PHE A 271 -9.30 3.66 -15.07
C PHE A 271 -8.98 3.58 -16.57
N PRO A 272 -8.24 4.52 -17.14
CA PRO A 272 -7.95 4.53 -18.57
C PRO A 272 -7.18 3.27 -18.98
N PHE A 273 -7.37 2.85 -20.24
CA PHE A 273 -6.64 1.73 -20.81
C PHE A 273 -5.13 1.94 -20.72
N CYS A 274 -4.40 0.89 -20.35
CA CYS A 274 -2.94 0.91 -20.38
C CYS A 274 -2.42 1.03 -21.82
N LYS A 275 -1.66 2.09 -22.09
CA LYS A 275 -1.06 2.33 -23.42
C LYS A 275 -0.07 1.24 -23.83
N GLY A 276 0.52 0.56 -22.84
CA GLY A 276 1.41 -0.61 -23.04
C GLY A 276 0.67 -1.92 -23.29
N GLY A 277 -0.67 -1.93 -23.27
CA GLY A 277 -1.47 -3.13 -23.45
C GLY A 277 -1.32 -4.17 -22.33
N VAL A 278 -1.01 -3.73 -21.11
CA VAL A 278 -0.86 -4.59 -19.92
C VAL A 278 -2.25 -4.85 -19.32
N MET A 279 -3.06 -5.60 -20.05
CA MET A 279 -4.45 -5.90 -19.68
C MET A 279 -4.83 -7.33 -20.06
N ALA A 280 -5.75 -7.94 -19.34
CA ALA A 280 -6.21 -9.32 -19.56
C ALA A 280 -6.82 -9.55 -20.95
N THR A 281 -7.20 -8.51 -21.68
CA THR A 281 -7.60 -8.58 -23.10
C THR A 281 -6.47 -9.03 -24.01
N ASN A 282 -5.23 -8.73 -23.65
CA ASN A 282 -4.05 -9.17 -24.37
C ASN A 282 -3.63 -10.59 -23.88
N PRO A 283 -3.50 -11.57 -24.80
CA PRO A 283 -3.10 -12.94 -24.43
C PRO A 283 -1.77 -13.04 -23.67
N LEU A 284 -0.89 -12.04 -23.77
CA LEU A 284 0.34 -11.99 -22.96
C LEU A 284 0.06 -11.96 -21.47
N TRP A 285 -1.07 -11.40 -21.06
CA TRP A 285 -1.47 -11.20 -19.66
C TRP A 285 -2.64 -12.09 -19.24
N ARG A 286 -3.08 -13.01 -20.10
CA ARG A 286 -4.10 -14.02 -19.85
C ARG A 286 -3.54 -15.40 -20.18
N LYS A 287 -3.11 -16.13 -19.15
CA LYS A 287 -2.36 -17.39 -19.31
C LYS A 287 -2.76 -18.41 -18.26
N THR A 288 -2.61 -19.69 -18.57
CA THR A 288 -2.69 -20.74 -17.55
C THR A 288 -1.49 -20.65 -16.59
N ALA A 289 -1.60 -21.32 -15.44
CA ALA A 289 -0.51 -21.39 -14.46
C ALA A 289 0.79 -21.92 -15.07
N THR A 290 0.70 -23.00 -15.89
CA THR A 290 1.84 -23.54 -16.62
C THR A 290 2.41 -22.57 -17.63
N GLN A 291 1.56 -21.90 -18.44
CA GLN A 291 2.01 -20.89 -19.41
C GLN A 291 2.68 -19.68 -18.74
N TRP A 292 2.20 -19.25 -17.56
CA TRP A 292 2.84 -18.19 -16.78
C TRP A 292 4.22 -18.59 -16.29
N ARG A 293 4.35 -19.82 -15.74
CA ARG A 293 5.64 -20.38 -15.36
C ARG A 293 6.61 -20.34 -16.54
N ASP A 294 6.21 -20.91 -17.68
CA ASP A 294 7.06 -21.01 -18.86
C ASP A 294 7.45 -19.63 -19.40
N GLN A 295 6.52 -18.65 -19.35
CA GLN A 295 6.79 -17.26 -19.74
C GLN A 295 7.85 -16.60 -18.83
N VAL A 296 7.72 -16.80 -17.52
CA VAL A 296 8.68 -16.26 -16.53
C VAL A 296 10.07 -16.85 -16.75
N TRP A 297 10.15 -18.16 -16.98
CA TRP A 297 11.42 -18.82 -17.29
C TRP A 297 12.02 -18.33 -18.62
N LEU A 298 11.19 -18.11 -19.63
CA LEU A 298 11.61 -17.57 -20.92
C LEU A 298 12.20 -16.16 -20.79
N TRP A 299 11.65 -15.31 -19.91
CA TRP A 299 12.21 -13.98 -19.64
C TRP A 299 13.61 -14.07 -19.01
N GLY A 300 13.80 -14.98 -18.07
CA GLY A 300 15.10 -15.24 -17.45
C GLY A 300 16.15 -15.73 -18.45
N GLU A 301 15.75 -16.59 -19.38
CA GLU A 301 16.62 -17.17 -20.39
C GLU A 301 17.01 -16.16 -21.49
N ARG A 302 16.02 -15.50 -22.10
CA ARG A 302 16.23 -14.66 -23.29
C ARG A 302 16.74 -13.26 -23.00
N ARG A 303 16.28 -12.63 -21.93
CA ARG A 303 16.68 -11.29 -21.49
C ARG A 303 16.66 -10.21 -22.59
N SER A 304 15.73 -10.35 -23.55
CA SER A 304 15.55 -9.30 -24.58
C SER A 304 15.03 -8.01 -23.95
N PRO A 305 15.21 -6.83 -24.56
CA PRO A 305 14.67 -5.58 -24.02
C PRO A 305 13.16 -5.64 -23.72
N VAL A 306 12.39 -6.35 -24.56
CA VAL A 306 10.95 -6.57 -24.34
C VAL A 306 10.70 -7.50 -23.15
N ALA A 307 11.49 -8.56 -23.00
CA ALA A 307 11.39 -9.47 -21.84
C ALA A 307 11.71 -8.73 -20.52
N VAL A 308 12.73 -7.88 -20.53
CA VAL A 308 13.11 -7.06 -19.38
C VAL A 308 11.99 -6.09 -19.02
N LEU A 309 11.43 -5.37 -20.01
CA LEU A 309 10.31 -4.44 -19.79
C LEU A 309 9.08 -5.14 -19.20
N PHE A 310 8.69 -6.29 -19.75
CA PHE A 310 7.53 -7.06 -19.25
C PHE A 310 7.80 -7.66 -17.87
N ALA A 311 9.00 -8.16 -17.63
CA ALA A 311 9.39 -8.64 -16.31
C ALA A 311 9.31 -7.50 -15.27
N ASP A 312 9.80 -6.30 -15.61
CA ASP A 312 9.78 -5.14 -14.73
C ASP A 312 8.35 -4.77 -14.28
N ILE A 313 7.40 -4.71 -15.21
CA ILE A 313 5.99 -4.45 -14.91
C ILE A 313 5.39 -5.59 -14.08
N PHE A 314 5.71 -6.85 -14.44
CA PHE A 314 5.10 -8.03 -13.85
C PHE A 314 5.59 -8.36 -12.44
N MET A 315 6.83 -8.02 -12.06
CA MET A 315 7.37 -8.36 -10.73
C MET A 315 6.58 -7.76 -9.56
N ASP A 316 5.78 -6.74 -9.83
CA ASP A 316 4.93 -6.08 -8.84
C ASP A 316 3.45 -6.44 -9.03
N PHE A 317 3.09 -7.72 -8.94
CA PHE A 317 1.69 -8.15 -8.99
C PHE A 317 1.13 -8.49 -7.61
N ALA A 318 -0.20 -8.37 -7.48
CA ALA A 318 -0.97 -8.86 -6.35
C ALA A 318 -2.29 -9.48 -6.82
N PRO A 319 -2.79 -10.53 -6.14
CA PRO A 319 -4.10 -11.09 -6.45
C PRO A 319 -5.21 -10.13 -5.99
N ALA A 320 -6.15 -9.81 -6.88
CA ALA A 320 -7.31 -8.98 -6.58
C ALA A 320 -8.60 -9.80 -6.42
N TRP A 321 -8.70 -10.96 -7.09
CA TRP A 321 -9.85 -11.87 -7.05
C TRP A 321 -9.38 -13.32 -7.28
N GLY A 322 -10.15 -14.29 -6.76
CA GLY A 322 -9.87 -15.71 -6.93
C GLY A 322 -8.90 -16.26 -5.89
N ASP A 323 -8.28 -17.39 -6.20
CA ASP A 323 -7.37 -18.07 -5.28
C ASP A 323 -5.99 -17.40 -5.24
N ALA A 324 -5.64 -16.83 -4.09
CA ALA A 324 -4.34 -16.20 -3.88
C ALA A 324 -3.16 -17.20 -3.97
N THR A 325 -3.40 -18.50 -3.76
CA THR A 325 -2.33 -19.51 -3.83
C THR A 325 -1.73 -19.64 -5.23
N ALA A 326 -2.50 -19.36 -6.28
CA ALA A 326 -2.00 -19.31 -7.66
C ALA A 326 -0.93 -18.20 -7.83
N ALA A 327 -1.20 -17.01 -7.25
CA ALA A 327 -0.27 -15.89 -7.26
C ALA A 327 0.98 -16.19 -6.41
N ASP A 328 0.83 -16.84 -5.26
CA ASP A 328 1.96 -17.23 -4.40
C ASP A 328 2.85 -18.29 -5.06
N THR A 329 2.24 -19.26 -5.76
CA THR A 329 2.96 -20.27 -6.52
C THR A 329 3.78 -19.62 -7.64
N LEU A 330 3.18 -18.70 -8.38
CA LEU A 330 3.87 -17.97 -9.44
C LEU A 330 5.02 -17.10 -8.89
N ARG A 331 4.83 -16.49 -7.71
CA ARG A 331 5.91 -15.74 -7.03
C ARG A 331 7.07 -16.63 -6.61
N ALA A 332 6.79 -17.85 -6.16
CA ALA A 332 7.83 -18.84 -5.86
C ALA A 332 8.59 -19.27 -7.12
N GLU A 333 7.90 -19.41 -8.27
CA GLU A 333 8.55 -19.69 -9.57
C GLU A 333 9.49 -18.55 -10.00
N ILE A 334 9.07 -17.28 -9.82
CA ILE A 334 9.94 -16.13 -10.07
C ILE A 334 11.21 -16.21 -9.23
N GLY A 335 11.10 -16.55 -7.94
CA GLY A 335 12.26 -16.69 -7.06
C GLY A 335 13.23 -17.79 -7.56
N ARG A 336 12.70 -18.95 -8.00
CA ARG A 336 13.51 -20.03 -8.59
C ARG A 336 14.17 -19.58 -9.90
N MET A 337 13.42 -18.91 -10.76
CA MET A 337 13.92 -18.38 -12.03
C MET A 337 15.06 -17.38 -11.81
N LEU A 338 14.90 -16.42 -10.89
CA LEU A 338 15.93 -15.42 -10.59
C LEU A 338 17.19 -16.05 -9.99
N THR A 339 17.05 -17.12 -9.20
CA THR A 339 18.20 -17.89 -8.70
C THR A 339 18.95 -18.57 -9.86
N ARG A 340 18.24 -19.10 -10.85
CA ARG A 340 18.83 -19.76 -12.03
C ARG A 340 19.40 -18.76 -13.05
N PHE A 341 18.77 -17.61 -13.20
CA PHE A 341 19.13 -16.57 -14.17
C PHE A 341 19.36 -15.21 -13.52
N PRO A 342 20.37 -15.04 -12.66
CA PRO A 342 20.62 -13.77 -11.97
C PRO A 342 20.96 -12.63 -12.94
N ALA A 343 21.38 -12.95 -14.15
CA ALA A 343 21.65 -11.96 -15.19
C ALA A 343 20.40 -11.18 -15.65
N LEU A 344 19.18 -11.65 -15.35
CA LEU A 344 17.96 -10.86 -15.58
C LEU A 344 17.93 -9.63 -14.67
N LEU A 345 18.30 -9.77 -13.40
CA LEU A 345 18.38 -8.61 -12.48
C LEU A 345 19.41 -7.58 -12.96
N ARG A 346 20.52 -8.02 -13.55
CA ARG A 346 21.49 -7.11 -14.17
C ARG A 346 20.86 -6.35 -15.35
N ALA A 347 20.17 -7.06 -16.25
CA ALA A 347 19.51 -6.43 -17.40
C ALA A 347 18.41 -5.43 -16.97
N MET A 348 17.64 -5.77 -15.93
CA MET A 348 16.66 -4.85 -15.33
C MET A 348 17.35 -3.61 -14.74
N ALA A 349 18.48 -3.78 -14.03
CA ALA A 349 19.24 -2.66 -13.49
C ALA A 349 19.82 -1.75 -14.57
N GLU A 350 20.29 -2.30 -15.69
CA GLU A 350 20.74 -1.55 -16.85
C GLU A 350 19.61 -0.71 -17.48
N ASP A 351 18.39 -1.22 -17.52
CA ASP A 351 17.22 -0.48 -18.04
C ASP A 351 16.75 0.60 -17.07
N GLU A 352 16.55 0.26 -15.78
CA GLU A 352 16.14 1.20 -14.74
C GLU A 352 17.09 2.39 -14.59
N THR A 353 18.39 2.16 -14.75
CA THR A 353 19.40 3.21 -14.59
C THR A 353 19.50 4.16 -15.78
N ARG A 354 18.86 3.87 -16.91
CA ARG A 354 18.73 4.83 -18.02
C ARG A 354 17.82 6.00 -17.65
N ARG A 355 16.89 5.77 -16.71
CA ARG A 355 16.00 6.81 -16.19
C ARG A 355 16.74 7.56 -15.08
N GLY A 356 16.90 8.88 -15.23
CA GLY A 356 17.48 9.75 -14.21
C GLY A 356 16.42 10.27 -13.26
N VAL A 357 16.86 10.88 -12.17
CA VAL A 357 16.01 11.67 -11.29
C VAL A 357 15.85 13.10 -11.83
N ALA A 358 14.83 13.83 -11.35
CA ALA A 358 14.54 15.21 -11.74
C ALA A 358 15.55 16.23 -11.15
N LEU A 359 16.85 15.93 -11.24
CA LEU A 359 17.94 16.80 -10.78
C LEU A 359 18.82 17.20 -11.95
N GLY A 360 19.04 18.50 -12.08
CA GLY A 360 20.01 19.12 -13.00
C GLY A 360 21.35 19.41 -12.32
N LEU A 361 22.16 20.19 -13.00
CA LEU A 361 23.45 20.67 -12.48
C LEU A 361 23.24 21.47 -11.17
N PHE A 362 24.15 21.27 -10.21
CA PHE A 362 24.14 21.92 -8.90
C PHE A 362 22.88 21.66 -8.06
N GLY A 363 22.13 20.57 -8.32
CA GLY A 363 20.94 20.22 -7.55
C GLY A 363 19.69 21.05 -7.89
N ALA A 364 19.67 21.77 -8.98
CA ALA A 364 18.45 22.44 -9.47
C ALA A 364 17.43 21.38 -9.91
N LEU A 365 16.13 21.64 -9.66
CA LEU A 365 15.09 20.79 -10.22
C LEU A 365 15.11 20.90 -11.76
N LYS A 366 15.17 19.76 -12.41
CA LYS A 366 15.16 19.67 -13.87
C LYS A 366 13.71 19.63 -14.34
N VAL A 367 13.38 20.48 -15.30
CA VAL A 367 12.11 20.43 -16.03
C VAL A 367 12.25 19.55 -17.26
N ASP A 368 11.16 18.87 -17.60
CA ASP A 368 11.12 18.04 -18.79
C ASP A 368 11.02 18.92 -20.05
N GLY A 369 11.63 18.44 -21.14
CA GLY A 369 11.51 19.09 -22.44
C GLY A 369 10.20 18.76 -23.17
N ASP A 370 9.18 18.30 -22.45
CA ASP A 370 7.89 17.92 -23.02
C ASP A 370 7.10 19.17 -23.45
N ALA A 371 6.84 19.25 -24.74
CA ALA A 371 6.08 20.36 -25.34
C ALA A 371 4.61 20.42 -24.83
N ALA A 372 4.06 19.30 -24.37
CA ALA A 372 2.72 19.25 -23.80
C ALA A 372 2.65 19.80 -22.37
N HIS A 373 3.79 19.78 -21.64
CA HIS A 373 3.88 20.21 -20.24
C HIS A 373 5.09 21.15 -20.02
N PRO A 374 5.14 22.32 -20.69
CA PRO A 374 6.29 23.19 -20.63
C PRO A 374 6.56 23.68 -19.20
N GLY A 375 7.81 23.61 -18.77
CA GLY A 375 8.24 24.06 -17.45
C GLY A 375 7.88 23.14 -16.29
N ARG A 376 7.30 21.97 -16.56
CA ARG A 376 6.91 20.97 -15.54
C ARG A 376 7.85 19.76 -15.56
N THR A 377 7.74 18.94 -14.53
CA THR A 377 8.53 17.71 -14.35
C THR A 377 7.60 16.53 -14.04
N ASP A 378 7.73 15.42 -14.77
CA ASP A 378 7.06 14.16 -14.42
C ASP A 378 7.72 13.56 -13.17
N LEU A 379 7.14 13.82 -12.02
CA LEU A 379 7.64 13.30 -10.73
C LEU A 379 7.33 11.81 -10.52
N LYS A 380 6.42 11.21 -11.27
CA LYS A 380 6.29 9.76 -11.28
C LYS A 380 7.49 9.13 -11.97
N LEU A 381 7.81 9.58 -13.17
CA LEU A 381 8.91 9.04 -13.99
C LEU A 381 10.29 9.35 -13.41
N HIS A 382 10.49 10.58 -12.92
CA HIS A 382 11.80 11.07 -12.46
C HIS A 382 11.90 11.26 -10.93
N GLY A 383 10.92 10.79 -10.18
CA GLY A 383 10.89 10.83 -8.72
C GLY A 383 10.63 9.46 -8.11
N THR A 384 9.38 8.95 -8.20
CA THR A 384 9.02 7.70 -7.54
C THR A 384 9.59 6.46 -8.24
N LEU A 385 9.51 6.36 -9.57
CA LEU A 385 9.94 5.16 -10.31
C LEU A 385 11.42 4.79 -10.11
N PRO A 386 12.40 5.74 -10.08
CA PRO A 386 13.80 5.39 -9.79
C PRO A 386 14.00 4.74 -8.42
N LEU A 387 13.22 5.16 -7.40
CA LEU A 387 13.25 4.54 -6.08
C LEU A 387 12.59 3.16 -6.10
N VAL A 388 11.40 3.05 -6.71
CA VAL A 388 10.65 1.79 -6.86
C VAL A 388 11.52 0.74 -7.54
N GLY A 389 12.12 1.05 -8.69
CA GLY A 389 12.95 0.13 -9.45
C GLY A 389 14.19 -0.32 -8.68
N ALA A 390 14.95 0.62 -8.11
CA ALA A 390 16.13 0.28 -7.33
C ALA A 390 15.78 -0.60 -6.11
N THR A 391 14.73 -0.26 -5.36
CA THR A 391 14.28 -1.03 -4.20
C THR A 391 13.79 -2.41 -4.60
N ARG A 392 13.06 -2.54 -5.73
CA ARG A 392 12.61 -3.82 -6.29
C ARG A 392 13.78 -4.74 -6.63
N LEU A 393 14.83 -4.23 -7.26
CA LEU A 393 16.03 -5.01 -7.58
C LEU A 393 16.66 -5.65 -6.34
N TYR A 394 16.84 -4.86 -5.26
CA TYR A 394 17.37 -5.39 -4.00
C TYR A 394 16.41 -6.41 -3.36
N ALA A 395 15.10 -6.14 -3.39
CA ALA A 395 14.09 -7.03 -2.83
C ALA A 395 14.05 -8.37 -3.57
N LEU A 396 14.06 -8.36 -4.90
CA LEU A 396 14.11 -9.57 -5.74
C LEU A 396 15.39 -10.36 -5.50
N ARG A 397 16.56 -9.71 -5.40
CA ARG A 397 17.83 -10.37 -5.07
C ARG A 397 17.83 -11.00 -3.69
N ALA A 398 17.13 -10.39 -2.74
CA ALA A 398 16.98 -10.90 -1.38
C ALA A 398 15.86 -11.96 -1.24
N GLY A 399 15.12 -12.27 -2.29
CA GLY A 399 14.00 -13.22 -2.26
C GLY A 399 12.79 -12.73 -1.45
N LEU A 400 12.61 -11.41 -1.30
CA LEU A 400 11.51 -10.82 -0.56
C LEU A 400 10.19 -10.97 -1.34
N ARG A 401 9.09 -11.13 -0.59
CA ARG A 401 7.73 -11.25 -1.15
C ARG A 401 6.97 -9.93 -1.18
N GLU A 402 7.42 -8.96 -0.42
CA GLU A 402 6.85 -7.62 -0.36
C GLU A 402 6.90 -6.96 -1.73
N THR A 403 5.80 -6.31 -2.12
CA THR A 403 5.72 -5.54 -3.37
C THR A 403 5.82 -4.04 -3.13
N GLY A 404 5.25 -3.54 -2.04
CA GLY A 404 5.25 -2.11 -1.70
C GLY A 404 6.66 -1.57 -1.37
N THR A 405 6.96 -0.37 -1.85
CA THR A 405 8.28 0.26 -1.75
C THR A 405 8.72 0.45 -0.28
N VAL A 406 7.85 0.99 0.57
CA VAL A 406 8.15 1.20 2.00
C VAL A 406 8.32 -0.13 2.73
N ALA A 407 7.49 -1.13 2.41
CA ALA A 407 7.59 -2.46 3.00
C ALA A 407 8.92 -3.15 2.61
N ARG A 408 9.32 -3.03 1.33
CA ARG A 408 10.61 -3.53 0.83
C ARG A 408 11.79 -2.86 1.54
N LEU A 409 11.78 -1.52 1.69
CA LEU A 409 12.85 -0.79 2.40
C LEU A 409 12.98 -1.28 3.85
N SER A 410 11.85 -1.43 4.55
CA SER A 410 11.82 -1.95 5.92
C SER A 410 12.35 -3.40 6.01
N ALA A 411 11.94 -4.28 5.09
CA ALA A 411 12.39 -5.66 5.05
C ALA A 411 13.89 -5.78 4.71
N LEU A 412 14.38 -4.98 3.76
CA LEU A 412 15.80 -4.93 3.39
C LEU A 412 16.67 -4.43 4.54
N ALA A 413 16.21 -3.43 5.30
CA ALA A 413 16.90 -2.98 6.51
C ALA A 413 16.92 -4.06 7.60
N ALA A 414 15.80 -4.78 7.79
CA ALA A 414 15.74 -5.89 8.75
C ALA A 414 16.70 -7.05 8.40
N LEU A 415 16.97 -7.25 7.10
CA LEU A 415 17.95 -8.23 6.60
C LEU A 415 19.40 -7.68 6.54
N GLY A 416 19.64 -6.44 6.93
CA GLY A 416 20.97 -5.79 6.84
C GLY A 416 21.45 -5.60 5.38
N ARG A 417 20.55 -5.54 4.41
CA ARG A 417 20.87 -5.32 2.98
C ARG A 417 20.97 -3.83 2.63
N ILE A 418 20.27 -3.01 3.39
CA ILE A 418 20.35 -1.55 3.36
C ILE A 418 20.51 -1.12 4.82
N ASP A 419 21.31 -0.09 5.07
CA ASP A 419 21.43 0.50 6.41
C ASP A 419 20.07 1.07 6.87
N ARG A 420 19.82 1.03 8.19
CA ARG A 420 18.53 1.48 8.74
C ARG A 420 18.30 2.97 8.50
N ASP A 421 19.33 3.79 8.68
CA ASP A 421 19.23 5.24 8.49
C ASP A 421 18.99 5.56 7.01
N ASP A 422 19.65 4.83 6.08
CA ASP A 422 19.38 4.93 4.64
C ASP A 422 17.94 4.54 4.30
N ALA A 423 17.42 3.45 4.88
CA ALA A 423 16.05 3.01 4.65
C ALA A 423 15.01 4.00 5.17
N ASP A 424 15.25 4.60 6.34
CA ASP A 424 14.40 5.63 6.93
C ASP A 424 14.45 6.93 6.08
N ALA A 425 15.63 7.35 5.62
CA ALA A 425 15.80 8.50 4.72
C ALA A 425 15.09 8.28 3.38
N LEU A 426 15.19 7.08 2.79
CA LEU A 426 14.50 6.73 1.54
C LEU A 426 12.98 6.64 1.71
N THR A 427 12.49 6.17 2.87
CA THR A 427 11.07 6.17 3.20
C THR A 427 10.53 7.60 3.30
N GLN A 428 11.27 8.51 3.93
CA GLN A 428 10.92 9.93 3.98
C GLN A 428 10.96 10.56 2.58
N ALA A 429 11.97 10.24 1.78
CA ALA A 429 12.08 10.71 0.39
C ALA A 429 10.89 10.25 -0.46
N TYR A 430 10.48 8.97 -0.34
CA TYR A 430 9.28 8.45 -1.00
C TYR A 430 8.04 9.24 -0.58
N GLY A 431 7.85 9.42 0.72
CA GLY A 431 6.73 10.18 1.26
C GLY A 431 6.69 11.62 0.74
N ARG A 432 7.85 12.28 0.63
CA ARG A 432 7.93 13.67 0.13
C ARG A 432 7.58 13.78 -1.36
N VAL A 433 8.16 12.93 -2.19
CA VAL A 433 7.85 12.93 -3.64
C VAL A 433 6.39 12.60 -3.89
N THR A 434 5.86 11.59 -3.18
CA THR A 434 4.46 11.18 -3.27
C THR A 434 3.51 12.29 -2.83
N PHE A 435 3.85 13.02 -1.74
CA PHE A 435 3.07 14.15 -1.27
C PHE A 435 2.94 15.25 -2.33
N VAL A 436 4.08 15.66 -2.92
CA VAL A 436 4.08 16.73 -3.93
C VAL A 436 3.27 16.31 -5.16
N LEU A 437 3.42 15.05 -5.60
CA LEU A 437 2.71 14.52 -6.75
C LEU A 437 1.20 14.40 -6.48
N LEU A 438 0.80 13.85 -5.33
CA LEU A 438 -0.61 13.69 -4.96
C LEU A 438 -1.29 15.05 -4.84
N ARG A 439 -0.64 16.04 -4.22
CA ARG A 439 -1.16 17.42 -4.12
C ARG A 439 -1.36 18.05 -5.50
N GLN A 440 -0.44 17.83 -6.44
CA GLN A 440 -0.62 18.31 -7.82
C GLN A 440 -1.81 17.64 -8.50
N GLN A 441 -1.95 16.32 -8.34
CA GLN A 441 -3.09 15.60 -8.91
C GLN A 441 -4.43 16.07 -8.35
N LEU A 442 -4.50 16.41 -7.07
CA LEU A 442 -5.68 17.00 -6.45
C LEU A 442 -5.96 18.41 -7.00
N ALA A 443 -4.93 19.23 -7.18
CA ALA A 443 -5.08 20.55 -7.78
C ALA A 443 -5.59 20.46 -9.24
N ASP A 444 -5.06 19.54 -10.04
CA ASP A 444 -5.54 19.30 -11.41
C ASP A 444 -7.01 18.86 -11.41
N PHE A 445 -7.37 17.94 -10.51
CA PHE A 445 -8.76 17.45 -10.37
C PHE A 445 -9.73 18.56 -10.02
N HIS A 446 -9.43 19.38 -9.02
CA HIS A 446 -10.29 20.49 -8.60
C HIS A 446 -10.38 21.62 -9.63
N ALA A 447 -9.34 21.78 -10.44
CA ALA A 447 -9.34 22.70 -11.58
C ALA A 447 -10.09 22.16 -12.82
N GLY A 448 -10.60 20.90 -12.77
CA GLY A 448 -11.22 20.24 -13.92
C GLY A 448 -10.25 19.94 -15.06
N GLN A 449 -8.95 19.89 -14.76
CA GLN A 449 -7.90 19.54 -15.71
C GLN A 449 -7.66 18.04 -15.75
N THR A 450 -7.00 17.57 -16.81
CA THR A 450 -6.54 16.18 -16.87
C THR A 450 -5.52 15.93 -15.76
N VAL A 451 -5.84 15.02 -14.85
CA VAL A 451 -4.96 14.64 -13.75
C VAL A 451 -3.72 13.93 -14.32
N GLY A 452 -2.54 14.48 -14.02
CA GLY A 452 -1.28 14.01 -14.56
C GLY A 452 -0.19 13.81 -13.50
N ASN A 453 1.02 13.52 -13.97
CA ASN A 453 2.19 13.34 -13.09
C ASN A 453 3.16 14.53 -13.14
N HIS A 454 2.79 15.59 -13.85
CA HIS A 454 3.64 16.74 -14.12
C HIS A 454 3.44 17.84 -13.07
N VAL A 455 4.47 18.08 -12.29
CA VAL A 455 4.51 19.11 -11.25
C VAL A 455 5.24 20.33 -11.77
N ASP A 456 4.72 21.53 -11.50
CA ASP A 456 5.39 22.78 -11.76
C ASP A 456 6.30 23.16 -10.58
N PRO A 457 7.64 23.10 -10.74
CA PRO A 457 8.55 23.47 -9.67
C PRO A 457 8.44 24.92 -9.22
N ALA A 458 7.92 25.82 -10.07
CA ALA A 458 7.76 27.23 -9.72
C ALA A 458 6.66 27.47 -8.67
N GLN A 459 5.69 26.55 -8.56
CA GLN A 459 4.61 26.62 -7.57
C GLN A 459 5.01 26.06 -6.19
N LEU A 460 6.19 25.44 -6.06
CA LEU A 460 6.70 24.96 -4.79
C LEU A 460 7.27 26.14 -3.99
N SER A 461 6.93 26.21 -2.70
CA SER A 461 7.61 27.09 -1.77
C SER A 461 9.10 26.78 -1.71
N ARG A 462 9.90 27.70 -1.18
CA ARG A 462 11.35 27.50 -1.03
C ARG A 462 11.66 26.23 -0.22
N LEU A 463 10.99 26.05 0.90
CA LEU A 463 11.17 24.90 1.79
C LEU A 463 10.82 23.58 1.09
N GLU A 464 9.66 23.54 0.42
CA GLU A 464 9.24 22.34 -0.32
C GLU A 464 10.18 21.97 -1.44
N ARG A 465 10.75 22.96 -2.11
CA ARG A 465 11.74 22.74 -3.16
C ARG A 465 13.04 22.18 -2.58
N GLU A 466 13.53 22.73 -1.45
CA GLU A 466 14.72 22.25 -0.77
C GLU A 466 14.53 20.79 -0.30
N GLU A 467 13.39 20.47 0.33
CA GLU A 467 13.06 19.11 0.77
C GLU A 467 12.89 18.12 -0.39
N LEU A 468 12.27 18.55 -1.51
CA LEU A 468 12.14 17.71 -2.71
C LEU A 468 13.51 17.41 -3.32
N VAL A 469 14.40 18.41 -3.39
CA VAL A 469 15.78 18.23 -3.88
C VAL A 469 16.55 17.24 -3.01
N GLU A 470 16.47 17.32 -1.69
CA GLU A 470 17.12 16.36 -0.79
C GLU A 470 16.55 14.95 -0.93
N ALA A 471 15.23 14.81 -1.09
CA ALA A 471 14.58 13.55 -1.37
C ALA A 471 15.10 12.92 -2.69
N LEU A 472 15.15 13.70 -3.76
CA LEU A 472 15.66 13.25 -5.05
C LEU A 472 17.16 12.89 -5.02
N LYS A 473 17.98 13.59 -4.22
CA LYS A 473 19.38 13.24 -4.00
C LYS A 473 19.52 11.89 -3.30
N ALA A 474 18.68 11.62 -2.28
CA ALA A 474 18.67 10.32 -1.61
C ALA A 474 18.31 9.19 -2.57
N ILE A 475 17.28 9.40 -3.39
CA ILE A 475 16.84 8.45 -4.43
C ILE A 475 17.96 8.22 -5.46
N ASP A 476 18.63 9.28 -5.92
CA ASP A 476 19.73 9.15 -6.90
C ASP A 476 20.93 8.38 -6.34
N ARG A 477 21.25 8.57 -5.06
CA ARG A 477 22.30 7.77 -4.39
C ARG A 477 21.95 6.27 -4.42
N LEU A 478 20.72 5.89 -4.06
CA LEU A 478 20.29 4.49 -4.12
C LEU A 478 20.33 3.95 -5.54
N ARG A 479 19.81 4.71 -6.53
CA ARG A 479 19.82 4.35 -7.95
C ARG A 479 21.25 4.09 -8.46
N LYS A 480 22.20 4.97 -8.15
CA LYS A 480 23.63 4.82 -8.51
C LYS A 480 24.24 3.61 -7.84
N ARG A 481 23.98 3.40 -6.54
CA ARG A 481 24.42 2.22 -5.81
C ARG A 481 23.85 0.94 -6.42
N ALA A 482 22.54 0.90 -6.74
CA ALA A 482 21.94 -0.25 -7.41
C ALA A 482 22.62 -0.55 -8.75
N ARG A 483 22.89 0.47 -9.56
CA ARG A 483 23.66 0.28 -10.79
C ARG A 483 25.02 -0.37 -10.54
N ALA A 484 25.81 0.18 -9.62
CA ALA A 484 27.13 -0.39 -9.29
C ALA A 484 27.01 -1.85 -8.81
N ASP A 485 26.09 -2.13 -7.89
CA ASP A 485 25.93 -3.44 -7.25
C ASP A 485 25.41 -4.54 -8.21
N PHE A 486 24.65 -4.17 -9.25
CA PHE A 486 24.07 -5.13 -10.19
C PHE A 486 24.81 -5.20 -11.52
N THR A 487 25.47 -4.13 -11.98
CA THR A 487 26.13 -4.09 -13.29
C THR A 487 27.66 -4.11 -13.20
N GLY A 488 28.22 -3.86 -12.02
CA GLY A 488 29.68 -3.68 -11.83
C GLY A 488 30.22 -2.39 -12.44
N ALA A 489 29.36 -1.47 -12.89
CA ALA A 489 29.76 -0.20 -13.46
C ALA A 489 29.96 0.84 -12.35
N PHE A 490 31.17 1.28 -12.14
CA PHE A 490 31.52 2.42 -11.30
C PHE A 490 31.55 3.70 -12.16
N TRP A 491 31.20 4.83 -11.58
CA TRP A 491 31.27 6.17 -12.22
C TRP A 491 32.63 6.82 -11.96
#